data_e1da23ea4782c51288e5a0c9a4b95eef
#
_entry.id   e1da23ea4782c51288e5a0c9a4b95eef
#
_cell.length_a   1.000
_cell.length_b   1.000
_cell.length_c   1.000
_cell.angle_alpha   90.00
_cell.angle_beta   90.00
_cell.angle_gamma   90.00
#
_symmetry.space_group_name_H-M   'P 1'
#
loop_
_entity.id
_entity.type
_entity.pdbx_description
1 polymer ?
#
loop_
_entity_poly.entity_id
_entity_poly.type
_entity_poly.pdbx_seq_one_letter_code
_entity_poly.pdbx_strand_id
1 'polypeptide(L)'
;MKKLLIASVLSITTLGFSQTNCENLKKENEALISTNKVLTSENDYLKKIVEINKAILETEKDNSSFKITKVTGNKAEKTIAITFLVEAKDENKKMTIGDISIVDIEGVEYEIDFYKSSRPYPELALNTPVKLTFSFKNIENEPLFIKLFRFKETSQPIRNLFEDTKSNLEFKDLKVNWN
;
A
#
# COMPACT_ATOMS: atom_id res chain seq x y z
N MET A 1 -15.22 -71.84 -31.07
CA MET A 1 -15.72 -70.51 -31.41
C MET A 1 -16.33 -69.72 -30.24
N LYS A 2 -17.14 -70.34 -29.39
CA LYS A 2 -17.75 -69.63 -28.22
C LYS A 2 -16.74 -69.09 -27.21
N LYS A 3 -15.58 -69.68 -26.98
CA LYS A 3 -14.55 -69.19 -26.02
C LYS A 3 -13.73 -68.01 -26.54
N LEU A 4 -13.60 -67.85 -27.85
CA LEU A 4 -12.92 -66.67 -28.44
C LEU A 4 -13.77 -65.40 -28.38
N LEU A 5 -15.08 -65.51 -28.48
CA LEU A 5 -16.01 -64.39 -28.37
C LEU A 5 -16.06 -63.82 -26.98
N ILE A 6 -15.94 -64.63 -25.92
CA ILE A 6 -15.94 -64.18 -24.52
C ILE A 6 -14.67 -63.42 -24.19
N ALA A 7 -13.51 -63.80 -24.71
CA ALA A 7 -12.25 -63.11 -24.50
C ALA A 7 -12.22 -61.73 -25.18
N SER A 8 -12.86 -61.57 -26.35
CA SER A 8 -12.92 -60.25 -27.04
C SER A 8 -13.88 -59.26 -26.35
N VAL A 9 -14.96 -59.73 -25.74
CA VAL A 9 -15.88 -58.85 -25.00
C VAL A 9 -15.26 -58.37 -23.69
N LEU A 10 -14.47 -59.18 -22.98
CA LEU A 10 -13.78 -58.79 -21.75
C LEU A 10 -12.69 -57.71 -21.99
N SER A 11 -11.99 -57.74 -23.12
CA SER A 11 -10.96 -56.77 -23.46
C SER A 11 -11.51 -55.37 -23.84
N ILE A 12 -12.72 -55.29 -24.37
CA ILE A 12 -13.36 -54.02 -24.75
C ILE A 12 -13.86 -53.27 -23.51
N THR A 13 -14.34 -53.96 -22.45
CA THR A 13 -14.83 -53.34 -21.24
C THR A 13 -13.71 -52.70 -20.38
N THR A 14 -12.50 -53.25 -20.39
CA THR A 14 -11.37 -52.67 -19.61
C THR A 14 -10.81 -51.40 -20.24
N LEU A 15 -10.90 -51.22 -21.55
CA LEU A 15 -10.46 -49.98 -22.22
C LEU A 15 -11.38 -48.79 -21.94
N GLY A 16 -12.70 -49.02 -21.76
CA GLY A 16 -13.67 -47.95 -21.45
C GLY A 16 -13.47 -47.35 -20.06
N PHE A 17 -13.12 -48.12 -19.06
CA PHE A 17 -12.86 -47.60 -17.70
C PHE A 17 -11.55 -46.81 -17.60
N SER A 18 -10.55 -47.12 -18.38
CA SER A 18 -9.27 -46.40 -18.41
C SER A 18 -9.41 -45.00 -19.02
N GLN A 19 -10.23 -44.82 -20.05
CA GLN A 19 -10.43 -43.52 -20.71
C GLN A 19 -11.19 -42.54 -19.84
N THR A 20 -12.24 -42.98 -19.11
CA THR A 20 -13.02 -42.13 -18.22
C THR A 20 -12.19 -41.57 -17.05
N ASN A 21 -11.25 -42.39 -16.55
CA ASN A 21 -10.36 -41.97 -15.48
C ASN A 21 -9.32 -40.93 -15.96
N CYS A 22 -8.84 -41.07 -17.18
CA CYS A 22 -7.89 -40.13 -17.82
C CYS A 22 -8.54 -38.76 -18.10
N GLU A 23 -9.79 -38.72 -18.57
CA GLU A 23 -10.52 -37.46 -18.78
C GLU A 23 -10.82 -36.71 -17.44
N ASN A 24 -11.17 -37.45 -16.40
CA ASN A 24 -11.42 -36.84 -15.08
C ASN A 24 -10.13 -36.24 -14.52
N LEU A 25 -9.01 -36.96 -14.58
CA LEU A 25 -7.68 -36.47 -14.18
C LEU A 25 -7.24 -35.25 -14.99
N LYS A 26 -7.55 -35.21 -16.29
CA LYS A 26 -7.25 -34.04 -17.13
C LYS A 26 -8.05 -32.81 -16.72
N LYS A 27 -9.37 -32.97 -16.47
CA LYS A 27 -10.22 -31.88 -15.98
C LYS A 27 -9.78 -31.38 -14.60
N GLU A 28 -9.41 -32.30 -13.71
CA GLU A 28 -8.91 -31.94 -12.38
C GLU A 28 -7.57 -31.18 -12.48
N ASN A 29 -6.68 -31.61 -13.36
CA ASN A 29 -5.41 -30.92 -13.60
C ASN A 29 -5.63 -29.51 -14.20
N GLU A 30 -6.53 -29.36 -15.17
CA GLU A 30 -6.90 -28.07 -15.73
C GLU A 30 -7.51 -27.13 -14.67
N ALA A 31 -8.37 -27.66 -13.80
CA ALA A 31 -8.95 -26.91 -12.66
C ALA A 31 -7.87 -26.49 -11.66
N LEU A 32 -6.94 -27.39 -11.31
CA LEU A 32 -5.82 -27.09 -10.42
C LEU A 32 -4.87 -26.04 -11.00
N ILE A 33 -4.56 -26.10 -12.30
CA ILE A 33 -3.76 -25.08 -12.99
C ILE A 33 -4.45 -23.73 -12.94
N SER A 34 -5.76 -23.68 -13.21
CA SER A 34 -6.55 -22.44 -13.13
C SER A 34 -6.56 -21.87 -11.71
N THR A 35 -6.80 -22.72 -10.71
CA THR A 35 -6.79 -22.32 -9.29
C THR A 35 -5.41 -21.80 -8.87
N ASN A 36 -4.34 -22.48 -9.24
CA ASN A 36 -2.98 -22.04 -8.94
C ASN A 36 -2.67 -20.67 -9.56
N LYS A 37 -3.14 -20.42 -10.78
CA LYS A 37 -2.96 -19.11 -11.44
C LYS A 37 -3.68 -17.99 -10.67
N VAL A 38 -4.91 -18.21 -10.22
CA VAL A 38 -5.67 -17.27 -9.40
C VAL A 38 -4.95 -17.00 -8.07
N LEU A 39 -4.59 -18.06 -7.35
CA LEU A 39 -3.89 -17.94 -6.06
C LEU A 39 -2.54 -17.24 -6.19
N THR A 40 -1.82 -17.45 -7.27
CA THR A 40 -0.55 -16.73 -7.54
C THR A 40 -0.81 -15.26 -7.74
N SER A 41 -1.83 -14.90 -8.53
CA SER A 41 -2.19 -13.49 -8.76
C SER A 41 -2.65 -12.79 -7.46
N GLU A 42 -3.44 -13.48 -6.63
CA GLU A 42 -3.86 -12.98 -5.32
C GLU A 42 -2.67 -12.79 -4.37
N ASN A 43 -1.74 -13.74 -4.32
CA ASN A 43 -0.52 -13.64 -3.53
C ASN A 43 0.34 -12.44 -3.95
N ASP A 44 0.51 -12.23 -5.25
CA ASP A 44 1.29 -11.11 -5.76
C ASP A 44 0.62 -9.77 -5.46
N TYR A 45 -0.71 -9.72 -5.53
CA TYR A 45 -1.49 -8.56 -5.13
C TYR A 45 -1.35 -8.26 -3.63
N LEU A 46 -1.50 -9.28 -2.77
CA LEU A 46 -1.36 -9.13 -1.31
C LEU A 46 0.06 -8.71 -0.92
N LYS A 47 1.10 -9.28 -1.54
CA LYS A 47 2.49 -8.85 -1.34
C LYS A 47 2.68 -7.38 -1.68
N LYS A 48 2.16 -6.91 -2.81
CA LYS A 48 2.22 -5.49 -3.18
C LYS A 48 1.54 -4.59 -2.15
N ILE A 49 0.36 -4.97 -1.64
CA ILE A 49 -0.34 -4.20 -0.60
C ILE A 49 0.50 -4.11 0.67
N VAL A 50 1.09 -5.23 1.10
CA VAL A 50 1.95 -5.26 2.31
C VAL A 50 3.17 -4.36 2.12
N GLU A 51 3.83 -4.42 0.95
CA GLU A 51 5.01 -3.58 0.66
C GLU A 51 4.66 -2.09 0.58
N ILE A 52 3.54 -1.72 -0.08
CA ILE A 52 3.08 -0.34 -0.19
C ILE A 52 2.76 0.27 1.18
N ASN A 53 2.26 -0.54 2.10
CA ASN A 53 1.84 -0.11 3.45
C ASN A 53 2.94 -0.31 4.51
N LYS A 54 4.12 -0.80 4.13
CA LYS A 54 5.24 -0.98 5.06
C LYS A 54 5.73 0.38 5.54
N ALA A 55 5.55 0.64 6.83
CA ALA A 55 6.01 1.87 7.45
C ALA A 55 7.55 1.91 7.54
N ILE A 56 8.14 3.06 7.15
CA ILE A 56 9.54 3.40 7.45
C ILE A 56 9.62 3.92 8.88
N LEU A 57 8.70 4.82 9.24
CA LEU A 57 8.47 5.33 10.59
C LEU A 57 6.97 5.43 10.84
N GLU A 58 6.57 5.24 12.08
CA GLU A 58 5.19 5.34 12.53
C GLU A 58 5.12 6.11 13.85
N THR A 59 4.08 6.92 13.99
CA THR A 59 3.73 7.58 15.24
C THR A 59 2.22 7.63 15.40
N GLU A 60 1.77 7.62 16.65
CA GLU A 60 0.36 7.82 16.99
C GLU A 60 0.20 9.12 17.76
N LYS A 61 -0.78 9.90 17.39
CA LYS A 61 -1.12 11.16 18.06
C LYS A 61 -2.62 11.41 17.95
N ASP A 62 -3.25 11.82 19.07
CA ASP A 62 -4.67 12.18 19.13
C ASP A 62 -5.60 11.14 18.44
N ASN A 63 -5.40 9.87 18.81
CA ASN A 63 -6.11 8.72 18.26
C ASN A 63 -6.05 8.63 16.72
N SER A 64 -4.97 9.11 16.14
CA SER A 64 -4.65 8.95 14.72
C SER A 64 -3.26 8.35 14.57
N SER A 65 -3.11 7.42 13.61
CA SER A 65 -1.83 6.81 13.25
C SER A 65 -1.30 7.49 11.98
N PHE A 66 -0.01 7.80 11.98
CA PHE A 66 0.72 8.41 10.87
C PHE A 66 1.91 7.53 10.51
N LYS A 67 1.93 6.99 9.28
CA LYS A 67 2.95 6.02 8.82
C LYS A 67 3.65 6.55 7.58
N ILE A 68 4.93 6.93 7.70
CA ILE A 68 5.75 7.24 6.53
C ILE A 68 6.04 5.96 5.77
N THR A 69 5.66 5.89 4.50
CA THR A 69 5.82 4.70 3.66
C THR A 69 6.88 4.89 2.57
N LYS A 70 7.12 6.12 2.13
CA LYS A 70 8.08 6.40 1.06
C LYS A 70 8.65 7.81 1.15
N VAL A 71 9.95 7.94 0.87
CA VAL A 71 10.63 9.23 0.68
C VAL A 71 11.45 9.13 -0.60
N THR A 72 11.11 9.93 -1.60
CA THR A 72 11.76 9.90 -2.92
C THR A 72 12.22 11.28 -3.35
N GLY A 73 13.44 11.36 -3.85
CA GLY A 73 13.97 12.53 -4.52
C GLY A 73 13.87 12.38 -6.05
N ASN A 74 13.56 13.46 -6.74
CA ASN A 74 13.63 13.60 -8.19
C ASN A 74 14.67 14.65 -8.54
N LYS A 75 15.82 14.21 -9.08
CA LYS A 75 16.94 15.08 -9.44
C LYS A 75 16.58 16.06 -10.55
N ALA A 76 15.87 15.59 -11.57
CA ALA A 76 15.50 16.42 -12.72
C ALA A 76 14.55 17.57 -12.33
N GLU A 77 13.66 17.32 -11.38
CA GLU A 77 12.69 18.31 -10.91
C GLU A 77 13.15 19.06 -9.65
N LYS A 78 14.29 18.68 -9.07
CA LYS A 78 14.80 19.21 -7.80
C LYS A 78 13.75 19.17 -6.69
N THR A 79 13.09 18.01 -6.52
CA THR A 79 12.01 17.83 -5.55
C THR A 79 12.25 16.61 -4.65
N ILE A 80 11.71 16.66 -3.44
CA ILE A 80 11.56 15.51 -2.56
C ILE A 80 10.07 15.31 -2.29
N ALA A 81 9.58 14.08 -2.43
CA ALA A 81 8.22 13.70 -2.10
C ALA A 81 8.20 12.72 -0.92
N ILE A 82 7.41 13.05 0.10
CA ILE A 82 7.16 12.18 1.27
C ILE A 82 5.73 11.66 1.17
N THR A 83 5.60 10.34 1.12
CA THR A 83 4.31 9.64 1.12
C THR A 83 4.07 9.00 2.46
N PHE A 84 2.90 9.22 3.02
CA PHE A 84 2.49 8.65 4.29
C PHE A 84 1.02 8.28 4.30
N LEU A 85 0.66 7.39 5.22
CA LEU A 85 -0.72 6.98 5.51
C LEU A 85 -1.18 7.64 6.79
N VAL A 86 -2.41 8.12 6.80
CA VAL A 86 -3.09 8.65 7.99
C VAL A 86 -4.35 7.84 8.23
N GLU A 87 -4.58 7.41 9.46
CA GLU A 87 -5.71 6.57 9.83
C GLU A 87 -6.30 7.02 11.16
N ALA A 88 -7.61 7.24 11.23
CA ALA A 88 -8.32 7.50 12.47
C ALA A 88 -8.59 6.19 13.23
N LYS A 89 -8.31 6.16 14.54
CA LYS A 89 -8.42 4.95 15.39
C LYS A 89 -9.64 4.95 16.33
N ASP A 90 -10.32 6.05 16.47
CA ASP A 90 -11.43 6.23 17.42
C ASP A 90 -12.78 6.46 16.71
N GLU A 91 -12.81 7.40 15.75
CA GLU A 91 -14.03 7.79 15.06
C GLU A 91 -13.75 8.46 13.71
N ASN A 92 -14.79 8.68 12.91
CA ASN A 92 -14.68 9.43 11.66
C ASN A 92 -14.39 10.91 11.99
N LYS A 93 -13.37 11.48 11.32
CA LYS A 93 -12.97 12.87 11.56
C LYS A 93 -12.54 13.58 10.28
N LYS A 94 -12.68 14.91 10.30
CA LYS A 94 -12.03 15.79 9.32
C LYS A 94 -10.69 16.22 9.89
N MET A 95 -9.66 16.21 9.05
CA MET A 95 -8.34 16.64 9.44
C MET A 95 -7.87 17.78 8.54
N THR A 96 -7.18 18.75 9.14
CA THR A 96 -6.48 19.81 8.41
C THR A 96 -5.00 19.73 8.76
N ILE A 97 -4.14 19.67 7.74
CA ILE A 97 -2.70 19.63 7.90
C ILE A 97 -2.11 20.95 7.41
N GLY A 98 -1.38 21.65 8.27
CA GLY A 98 -0.75 22.93 7.99
C GLY A 98 0.71 22.99 8.46
N ASP A 99 1.38 24.11 8.21
CA ASP A 99 2.78 24.38 8.60
C ASP A 99 3.73 23.24 8.18
N ILE A 100 3.59 22.78 6.92
CA ILE A 100 4.26 21.61 6.40
C ILE A 100 5.62 22.01 5.87
N SER A 101 6.71 21.45 6.44
CA SER A 101 8.07 21.70 5.99
C SER A 101 8.99 20.50 6.20
N ILE A 102 10.09 20.49 5.49
CA ILE A 102 11.24 19.59 5.73
C ILE A 102 12.49 20.40 5.99
N VAL A 103 13.38 19.84 6.80
CA VAL A 103 14.73 20.39 7.04
C VAL A 103 15.73 19.30 6.70
N ASP A 104 16.76 19.63 5.93
CA ASP A 104 17.84 18.71 5.59
C ASP A 104 18.92 18.64 6.69
N ILE A 105 19.98 17.86 6.44
CA ILE A 105 21.11 17.69 7.38
C ILE A 105 21.97 18.96 7.50
N GLU A 106 21.88 19.88 6.55
CA GLU A 106 22.62 21.16 6.54
C GLU A 106 21.82 22.26 7.25
N GLY A 107 20.57 21.96 7.67
CA GLY A 107 19.68 22.90 8.35
C GLY A 107 18.87 23.77 7.40
N VAL A 108 18.88 23.47 6.10
CA VAL A 108 18.07 24.21 5.12
C VAL A 108 16.63 23.73 5.20
N GLU A 109 15.70 24.68 5.36
CA GLU A 109 14.25 24.43 5.38
C GLU A 109 13.65 24.60 3.99
N TYR A 110 12.81 23.65 3.58
CA TYR A 110 12.11 23.65 2.31
C TYR A 110 10.61 23.64 2.52
N GLU A 111 9.93 24.47 1.73
CA GLU A 111 8.48 24.60 1.76
C GLU A 111 7.80 23.60 0.82
N ILE A 112 6.57 23.28 1.15
CA ILE A 112 5.70 22.42 0.35
C ILE A 112 5.36 23.05 -1.02
N ASP A 113 5.34 22.22 -2.06
CA ASP A 113 4.74 22.54 -3.35
C ASP A 113 3.29 22.04 -3.38
N PHE A 114 2.33 22.92 -3.10
CA PHE A 114 0.91 22.56 -3.05
C PHE A 114 0.36 22.03 -4.38
N TYR A 115 0.93 22.41 -5.52
CA TYR A 115 0.47 21.96 -6.83
C TYR A 115 0.81 20.50 -7.12
N LYS A 116 1.91 20.02 -6.54
CA LYS A 116 2.37 18.63 -6.67
C LYS A 116 2.04 17.77 -5.45
N SER A 117 1.30 18.31 -4.49
CA SER A 117 0.97 17.66 -3.23
C SER A 117 -0.50 17.22 -3.16
N SER A 118 -0.78 16.23 -2.33
CA SER A 118 -2.14 15.89 -1.92
C SER A 118 -2.81 17.07 -1.22
N ARG A 119 -4.13 17.17 -1.33
CA ARG A 119 -4.90 18.15 -0.56
C ARG A 119 -4.69 17.91 0.93
N PRO A 120 -4.36 18.96 1.73
CA PRO A 120 -4.07 18.80 3.15
C PRO A 120 -5.34 18.77 4.03
N TYR A 121 -6.48 18.36 3.48
CA TYR A 121 -7.78 18.32 4.15
C TYR A 121 -8.46 16.95 3.98
N PRO A 122 -7.85 15.84 4.47
CA PRO A 122 -8.46 14.53 4.34
C PRO A 122 -9.66 14.37 5.27
N GLU A 123 -10.69 13.66 4.78
CA GLU A 123 -11.73 13.07 5.62
C GLU A 123 -11.33 11.63 5.93
N LEU A 124 -11.29 11.28 7.20
CA LEU A 124 -10.84 9.98 7.68
C LEU A 124 -12.03 9.18 8.17
N ALA A 125 -12.26 8.02 7.53
CA ALA A 125 -13.15 7.02 8.09
C ALA A 125 -12.40 6.16 9.12
N LEU A 126 -13.10 5.71 10.15
CA LEU A 126 -12.55 4.87 11.20
C LEU A 126 -11.82 3.63 10.61
N ASN A 127 -10.60 3.38 11.07
CA ASN A 127 -9.75 2.26 10.66
C ASN A 127 -9.54 2.14 9.14
N THR A 128 -9.62 3.26 8.40
CA THR A 128 -9.40 3.29 6.96
C THR A 128 -8.24 4.23 6.65
N PRO A 129 -7.08 3.70 6.22
CA PRO A 129 -5.91 4.53 5.95
C PRO A 129 -6.10 5.36 4.66
N VAL A 130 -5.81 6.65 4.74
CA VAL A 130 -5.78 7.59 3.62
C VAL A 130 -4.33 7.90 3.28
N LYS A 131 -3.96 7.73 2.00
CA LYS A 131 -2.61 8.04 1.50
C LYS A 131 -2.49 9.51 1.11
N LEU A 132 -1.50 10.18 1.68
CA LEU A 132 -1.11 11.55 1.35
C LEU A 132 0.34 11.56 0.83
N THR A 133 0.60 12.46 -0.10
CA THR A 133 1.96 12.72 -0.59
C THR A 133 2.20 14.22 -0.60
N PHE A 134 3.24 14.68 0.10
CA PHE A 134 3.68 16.06 0.09
C PHE A 134 4.99 16.19 -0.65
N SER A 135 5.04 17.09 -1.61
CA SER A 135 6.20 17.38 -2.44
C SER A 135 6.83 18.71 -2.01
N PHE A 136 8.15 18.74 -1.94
CA PHE A 136 8.96 19.90 -1.58
C PHE A 136 9.83 20.27 -2.76
N LYS A 137 10.01 21.54 -3.02
CA LYS A 137 10.69 22.08 -4.21
C LYS A 137 12.01 22.77 -3.87
N ASN A 138 12.78 23.10 -4.93
CA ASN A 138 14.04 23.82 -4.85
C ASN A 138 15.12 23.07 -4.04
N ILE A 139 15.13 21.74 -4.11
CA ILE A 139 16.12 20.89 -3.46
C ILE A 139 17.38 20.86 -4.35
N GLU A 140 18.41 21.62 -4.01
CA GLU A 140 19.60 21.73 -4.86
C GLU A 140 20.71 20.73 -4.50
N ASN A 141 20.85 20.39 -3.22
CA ASN A 141 22.00 19.63 -2.70
C ASN A 141 21.79 18.11 -2.66
N GLU A 142 20.69 17.58 -3.21
CA GLU A 142 20.36 16.14 -3.21
C GLU A 142 20.66 15.44 -1.85
N PRO A 143 20.11 15.91 -0.73
CA PRO A 143 20.45 15.36 0.58
C PRO A 143 20.08 13.88 0.68
N LEU A 144 20.97 13.06 1.25
CA LEU A 144 20.71 11.64 1.47
C LEU A 144 19.68 11.40 2.57
N PHE A 145 19.52 12.37 3.47
CA PHE A 145 18.57 12.30 4.57
C PHE A 145 17.88 13.65 4.78
N ILE A 146 16.60 13.58 5.08
CA ILE A 146 15.83 14.68 5.68
C ILE A 146 15.96 14.55 7.19
N LYS A 147 16.51 15.58 7.83
CA LYS A 147 16.72 15.61 9.29
C LYS A 147 15.42 15.71 10.04
N LEU A 148 14.46 16.49 9.50
CA LEU A 148 13.15 16.73 10.10
C LEU A 148 12.10 16.90 9.00
N PHE A 149 11.01 16.16 9.09
CA PHE A 149 9.73 16.43 8.43
C PHE A 149 8.72 16.78 9.52
N ARG A 150 8.10 17.95 9.42
CA ARG A 150 7.15 18.41 10.42
C ARG A 150 5.91 19.00 9.79
N PHE A 151 4.81 18.92 10.54
CA PHE A 151 3.56 19.56 10.22
C PHE A 151 2.69 19.70 11.47
N LYS A 152 1.71 20.62 11.42
CA LYS A 152 0.64 20.71 12.39
C LYS A 152 -0.61 20.06 11.86
N GLU A 153 -1.31 19.33 12.68
CA GLU A 153 -2.62 18.81 12.37
C GLU A 153 -3.69 19.39 13.29
N THR A 154 -4.88 19.57 12.75
CA THR A 154 -6.11 19.87 13.50
C THR A 154 -7.15 18.86 13.09
N SER A 155 -7.66 18.10 14.05
CA SER A 155 -8.69 17.08 13.86
C SER A 155 -10.00 17.50 14.46
N GLN A 156 -11.10 17.22 13.76
CA GLN A 156 -12.47 17.50 14.19
C GLN A 156 -13.32 16.25 14.02
N PRO A 157 -13.93 15.69 15.08
CA PRO A 157 -14.91 14.62 14.96
C PRO A 157 -16.09 15.07 14.09
N ILE A 158 -16.52 14.19 13.16
CA ILE A 158 -17.68 14.53 12.28
C ILE A 158 -18.95 14.73 13.11
N ARG A 159 -19.08 14.03 14.23
CA ARG A 159 -20.24 14.13 15.15
C ARG A 159 -20.29 15.46 15.92
N ASN A 160 -19.13 16.13 16.10
CA ASN A 160 -19.03 17.38 16.84
C ASN A 160 -17.95 18.29 16.25
N LEU A 161 -18.33 19.16 15.32
CA LEU A 161 -17.42 20.06 14.61
C LEU A 161 -16.88 21.24 15.49
N PHE A 162 -17.30 21.34 16.75
CA PHE A 162 -16.80 22.35 17.70
C PHE A 162 -15.68 21.81 18.59
N GLU A 163 -15.34 20.54 18.47
CA GLU A 163 -14.30 19.89 19.25
C GLU A 163 -13.04 19.72 18.41
N ASP A 164 -12.10 20.65 18.58
CA ASP A 164 -10.83 20.62 17.85
C ASP A 164 -9.73 20.00 18.71
N THR A 165 -8.99 19.08 18.14
CA THR A 165 -7.71 18.61 18.69
C THR A 165 -6.57 19.09 17.79
N LYS A 166 -5.50 19.63 18.38
CA LYS A 166 -4.34 20.16 17.64
C LYS A 166 -3.06 19.49 18.09
N SER A 167 -2.29 19.01 17.13
CA SER A 167 -1.01 18.36 17.38
C SER A 167 0.09 18.83 16.45
N ASN A 168 1.32 18.79 16.96
CA ASN A 168 2.53 18.88 16.14
C ASN A 168 3.10 17.49 15.92
N LEU A 169 3.38 17.16 14.67
CA LEU A 169 4.01 15.91 14.28
C LEU A 169 5.41 16.17 13.72
N GLU A 170 6.34 15.32 14.12
CA GLU A 170 7.74 15.36 13.70
C GLU A 170 8.24 13.98 13.38
N PHE A 171 8.86 13.82 12.21
CA PHE A 171 9.55 12.61 11.79
C PHE A 171 11.01 12.97 11.50
N LYS A 172 11.94 12.20 12.04
CA LYS A 172 13.38 12.51 11.98
C LYS A 172 14.15 11.47 11.17
N ASP A 173 15.27 11.90 10.60
CA ASP A 173 16.28 11.06 9.97
C ASP A 173 15.71 10.17 8.84
N LEU A 174 14.88 10.77 7.97
CA LEU A 174 14.25 10.08 6.84
C LEU A 174 15.24 9.95 5.68
N LYS A 175 15.57 8.72 5.29
CA LYS A 175 16.42 8.44 4.14
C LYS A 175 15.70 8.76 2.83
N VAL A 176 16.35 9.51 1.96
CA VAL A 176 15.85 9.85 0.61
C VAL A 176 16.35 8.85 -0.42
N ASN A 177 15.44 8.32 -1.23
CA ASN A 177 15.79 7.49 -2.38
C ASN A 177 15.70 8.34 -3.66
N TRP A 178 16.83 8.73 -4.19
CA TRP A 178 16.95 9.56 -5.40
C TRP A 178 16.80 8.72 -6.68
N ASN A 179 16.01 9.22 -7.64
CA ASN A 179 15.83 8.66 -8.98
C ASN A 179 16.51 9.55 -10.02
#